data_ba69086d5495ab899e4dfe3a6abddc98
#
_entry.id   ba69086d5495ab899e4dfe3a6abddc98
#
_cell.length_a   1.000
_cell.length_b   1.000
_cell.length_c   1.000
_cell.angle_alpha   90.00
_cell.angle_beta   90.00
_cell.angle_gamma   90.00
#
_symmetry.space_group_name_H-M   'P 1'
#
loop_
_entity.id
_entity.type
_entity.pdbx_description
1 polymer ?
#
loop_
_entity_poly.entity_id
_entity_poly.type
_entity_poly.pdbx_seq_one_letter_code
_entity_poly.pdbx_strand_id
1 'polypeptide(L)'
;HPARFVATAGEENKGNLKGSRNFFAHHAKVHAFVSIDGSKCETLHYNAVGGCRMEITYTGTGGHAMRMFGYPNCNNAMGRAISKIAELKVPDEPLTTFNIGTVRGGTVTTAIPTESTMSIDVRSLSDEILQKVKKEIEMLCIRACEEENTYWNHPTERVQVRVECPSERLGGMQPEDAEIVIMAKEIYHMFGVTPMISKGASTDANIPISMGIPSIAVGRGGFIEHGHTLNEVYHPKDAYIGVQRNFMLMAALSW
;
A
#
# COMPACT_ATOMS: atom_id res chain seq x y z
N HIS A 1 0.35 30.93 -12.28
CA HIS A 1 1.19 30.46 -11.16
C HIS A 1 2.49 29.85 -11.67
N PRO A 2 3.63 29.96 -10.95
CA PRO A 2 4.88 29.34 -11.38
C PRO A 2 4.79 27.82 -11.29
N ALA A 3 5.25 27.12 -12.34
CA ALA A 3 5.40 25.67 -12.33
C ALA A 3 6.74 25.29 -11.68
N ARG A 4 6.73 24.17 -10.92
CA ARG A 4 7.93 23.59 -10.33
C ARG A 4 8.06 22.13 -10.75
N PHE A 5 9.21 21.77 -11.27
CA PHE A 5 9.56 20.40 -11.59
C PHE A 5 10.31 19.79 -10.40
N VAL A 6 9.89 18.62 -9.97
CA VAL A 6 10.46 17.91 -8.82
C VAL A 6 10.79 16.50 -9.23
N ALA A 7 12.06 16.11 -9.06
CA ALA A 7 12.49 14.73 -9.17
C ALA A 7 12.53 14.12 -7.77
N THR A 8 11.59 13.25 -7.47
CA THR A 8 11.45 12.59 -6.19
C THR A 8 12.34 11.35 -6.10
N ALA A 9 12.76 10.98 -4.91
CA ALA A 9 13.54 9.78 -4.64
C ALA A 9 12.76 8.83 -3.72
N GLY A 10 12.89 7.51 -3.99
CA GLY A 10 12.34 6.48 -3.12
C GLY A 10 10.81 6.43 -3.16
N GLU A 11 10.23 6.49 -4.36
CA GLU A 11 8.81 6.21 -4.56
C GLU A 11 8.52 4.74 -4.27
N GLU A 12 9.36 3.83 -4.77
CA GLU A 12 9.17 2.40 -4.74
C GLU A 12 9.43 1.73 -3.39
N ASN A 13 8.71 0.62 -3.11
CA ASN A 13 8.96 -0.34 -2.04
C ASN A 13 9.29 0.28 -0.67
N LYS A 14 10.49 -0.04 -0.13
CA LYS A 14 10.99 0.46 1.16
C LYS A 14 11.26 1.97 1.17
N GLY A 15 11.32 2.60 0.00
CA GLY A 15 11.43 4.04 -0.11
C GLY A 15 10.20 4.77 0.39
N ASN A 16 9.03 4.16 0.27
CA ASN A 16 7.77 4.58 0.87
C ASN A 16 7.42 6.07 0.63
N LEU A 17 7.59 6.53 -0.62
CA LEU A 17 7.33 7.91 -1.05
C LEU A 17 8.15 8.98 -0.32
N LYS A 18 9.35 8.64 0.17
CA LYS A 18 10.13 9.55 1.04
C LYS A 18 10.43 10.90 0.39
N GLY A 19 10.65 10.94 -0.93
CA GLY A 19 10.89 12.17 -1.68
C GLY A 19 9.67 13.07 -1.69
N SER A 20 8.50 12.53 -2.03
CA SER A 20 7.23 13.24 -2.02
C SER A 20 6.86 13.70 -0.60
N ARG A 21 6.98 12.83 0.41
CA ARG A 21 6.76 13.19 1.82
C ARG A 21 7.63 14.37 2.25
N ASN A 22 8.94 14.32 1.95
CA ASN A 22 9.85 15.40 2.30
C ASN A 22 9.51 16.70 1.56
N PHE A 23 9.16 16.61 0.26
CA PHE A 23 8.76 17.78 -0.50
C PHE A 23 7.55 18.47 0.11
N PHE A 24 6.47 17.75 0.35
CA PHE A 24 5.22 18.31 0.89
C PHE A 24 5.34 18.74 2.36
N ALA A 25 6.23 18.13 3.15
CA ALA A 25 6.50 18.60 4.51
C ALA A 25 7.12 20.02 4.54
N HIS A 26 7.85 20.42 3.48
CA HIS A 26 8.52 21.72 3.40
C HIS A 26 7.86 22.71 2.44
N HIS A 27 6.89 22.27 1.62
CA HIS A 27 6.24 23.05 0.58
C HIS A 27 4.72 22.91 0.62
N ALA A 28 4.10 23.36 1.72
CA ALA A 28 2.65 23.25 1.94
C ALA A 28 1.79 24.10 0.97
N LYS A 29 2.37 25.10 0.30
CA LYS A 29 1.64 25.99 -0.63
C LYS A 29 1.75 25.48 -2.07
N VAL A 30 1.24 24.27 -2.32
CA VAL A 30 1.06 23.72 -3.67
C VAL A 30 -0.42 23.75 -4.00
N HIS A 31 -0.79 24.39 -5.11
CA HIS A 31 -2.20 24.52 -5.52
C HIS A 31 -2.71 23.27 -6.26
N ALA A 32 -1.83 22.61 -7.02
CA ALA A 32 -2.14 21.38 -7.73
C ALA A 32 -0.85 20.58 -7.93
N PHE A 33 -0.97 19.26 -8.06
CA PHE A 33 0.17 18.38 -8.28
C PHE A 33 -0.13 17.36 -9.38
N VAL A 34 0.85 17.14 -10.27
CA VAL A 34 0.78 16.12 -11.30
C VAL A 34 1.95 15.17 -11.12
N SER A 35 1.68 13.92 -10.74
CA SER A 35 2.67 12.83 -10.77
C SER A 35 2.76 12.27 -12.18
N ILE A 36 3.96 12.23 -12.75
CA ILE A 36 4.18 11.55 -14.03
C ILE A 36 4.72 10.16 -13.71
N ASP A 37 3.81 9.19 -13.72
CA ASP A 37 4.10 7.82 -13.32
C ASP A 37 3.41 6.80 -14.26
N GLY A 38 4.08 5.67 -14.46
CA GLY A 38 3.64 4.69 -15.44
C GLY A 38 3.98 5.08 -16.88
N SER A 39 3.76 4.16 -17.82
CA SER A 39 4.17 4.32 -19.22
C SER A 39 3.03 4.70 -20.16
N LYS A 40 1.85 4.10 -20.01
CA LYS A 40 0.76 4.22 -20.99
C LYS A 40 0.20 5.64 -21.08
N CYS A 41 0.03 6.14 -22.32
CA CYS A 41 -0.57 7.44 -22.56
C CYS A 41 -1.97 7.60 -21.96
N GLU A 42 -2.75 6.54 -21.91
CA GLU A 42 -4.13 6.54 -21.43
C GLU A 42 -4.27 6.63 -19.91
N THR A 43 -3.18 6.41 -19.17
CA THR A 43 -3.22 6.37 -17.70
C THR A 43 -3.61 7.71 -17.10
N LEU A 44 -4.70 7.72 -16.33
CA LEU A 44 -5.15 8.84 -15.50
C LEU A 44 -5.67 8.28 -14.17
N HIS A 45 -4.99 8.60 -13.07
CA HIS A 45 -5.42 8.28 -11.72
C HIS A 45 -5.66 9.57 -10.95
N TYR A 46 -6.80 9.69 -10.27
CA TYR A 46 -7.12 10.83 -9.43
C TYR A 46 -7.47 10.43 -7.98
N ASN A 47 -7.42 9.14 -7.67
CA ASN A 47 -7.53 8.60 -6.32
C ASN A 47 -6.23 7.90 -5.93
N ALA A 48 -5.90 7.96 -4.65
CA ALA A 48 -4.71 7.35 -4.07
C ALA A 48 -5.08 6.13 -3.23
N VAL A 49 -4.54 4.96 -3.60
CA VAL A 49 -4.67 3.75 -2.78
C VAL A 49 -3.66 3.83 -1.65
N GLY A 50 -4.16 3.95 -0.42
CA GLY A 50 -3.36 3.76 0.77
C GLY A 50 -3.01 2.30 1.00
N GLY A 51 -1.96 2.02 1.73
CA GLY A 51 -1.55 0.66 2.05
C GLY A 51 -0.70 0.57 3.31
N CYS A 52 -0.87 -0.52 4.04
CA CYS A 52 -0.04 -0.89 5.17
C CYS A 52 0.43 -2.32 4.98
N ARG A 53 1.74 -2.53 5.04
CA ARG A 53 2.33 -3.87 5.09
C ARG A 53 2.67 -4.19 6.53
N MET A 54 1.90 -5.10 7.11
CA MET A 54 2.10 -5.53 8.49
C MET A 54 2.98 -6.78 8.53
N GLU A 55 3.90 -6.81 9.49
CA GLU A 55 4.71 -7.97 9.82
C GLU A 55 4.39 -8.41 11.25
N ILE A 56 3.92 -9.63 11.42
CA ILE A 56 3.50 -10.20 12.68
C ILE A 56 4.47 -11.34 13.02
N THR A 57 5.07 -11.28 14.21
CA THR A 57 6.00 -12.27 14.72
C THR A 57 5.50 -12.80 16.06
N TYR A 58 5.29 -14.12 16.12
CA TYR A 58 5.04 -14.85 17.36
C TYR A 58 6.34 -15.51 17.81
N THR A 59 6.72 -15.35 19.07
CA THR A 59 7.91 -15.96 19.66
C THR A 59 7.57 -16.73 20.92
N GLY A 60 8.25 -17.84 21.15
CA GLY A 60 8.05 -18.70 22.32
C GLY A 60 9.29 -19.53 22.62
N THR A 61 9.25 -20.31 23.67
CA THR A 61 10.38 -21.09 24.18
C THR A 61 10.78 -22.21 23.21
N GLY A 62 9.81 -22.80 22.49
CA GLY A 62 10.07 -23.97 21.64
C GLY A 62 10.34 -25.25 22.42
N GLY A 63 10.81 -26.29 21.71
CA GLY A 63 11.25 -27.53 22.36
C GLY A 63 10.82 -28.81 21.65
N HIS A 64 11.11 -29.96 22.27
CA HIS A 64 10.77 -31.28 21.72
C HIS A 64 9.25 -31.53 21.85
N ALA A 65 8.52 -31.67 20.75
CA ALA A 65 7.05 -31.69 20.73
C ALA A 65 6.42 -32.75 21.68
N MET A 66 7.00 -33.93 21.81
CA MET A 66 6.46 -34.95 22.69
C MET A 66 6.85 -34.72 24.17
N ARG A 67 8.09 -34.28 24.44
CA ARG A 67 8.58 -34.12 25.83
C ARG A 67 8.01 -32.86 26.49
N MET A 68 7.78 -31.83 25.70
CA MET A 68 7.27 -30.51 26.12
C MET A 68 5.83 -30.30 25.64
N PHE A 69 5.08 -31.42 25.50
CA PHE A 69 3.65 -31.30 25.17
C PHE A 69 2.93 -30.55 26.27
N GLY A 70 2.18 -29.51 25.87
CA GLY A 70 1.55 -28.57 26.81
C GLY A 70 2.19 -27.16 26.82
N TYR A 71 3.31 -26.97 26.13
CA TYR A 71 3.87 -25.65 25.91
C TYR A 71 3.04 -24.88 24.87
N PRO A 72 2.78 -23.57 25.07
CA PRO A 72 2.17 -22.74 24.04
C PRO A 72 3.03 -22.71 22.76
N ASN A 73 2.36 -22.72 21.61
CA ASN A 73 2.99 -22.96 20.32
C ASN A 73 2.75 -21.75 19.38
N CYS A 74 3.84 -21.19 18.85
CA CYS A 74 3.80 -20.04 17.94
C CYS A 74 2.95 -20.28 16.68
N ASN A 75 3.02 -21.48 16.09
CA ASN A 75 2.23 -21.86 14.92
C ASN A 75 0.73 -21.91 15.25
N ASN A 76 0.37 -22.41 16.45
CA ASN A 76 -1.03 -22.47 16.88
C ASN A 76 -1.59 -21.07 17.11
N ALA A 77 -0.83 -20.18 17.79
CA ALA A 77 -1.21 -18.79 17.98
C ALA A 77 -1.43 -18.08 16.62
N MET A 78 -0.49 -18.25 15.68
CA MET A 78 -0.61 -17.71 14.33
C MET A 78 -1.81 -18.31 13.57
N GLY A 79 -2.06 -19.62 13.67
CA GLY A 79 -3.22 -20.28 13.06
C GLY A 79 -4.55 -19.72 13.56
N ARG A 80 -4.67 -19.45 14.88
CA ARG A 80 -5.83 -18.77 15.47
C ARG A 80 -6.01 -17.36 14.91
N ALA A 81 -4.92 -16.59 14.75
CA ALA A 81 -4.96 -15.25 14.16
C ALA A 81 -5.41 -15.30 12.69
N ILE A 82 -4.83 -16.18 11.88
CA ILE A 82 -5.18 -16.35 10.47
C ILE A 82 -6.66 -16.67 10.31
N SER A 83 -7.20 -17.61 11.11
CA SER A 83 -8.63 -17.95 11.06
C SER A 83 -9.52 -16.72 11.31
N LYS A 84 -9.21 -15.92 12.33
CA LYS A 84 -9.98 -14.72 12.67
C LYS A 84 -9.86 -13.62 11.62
N ILE A 85 -8.64 -13.40 11.09
CA ILE A 85 -8.40 -12.40 10.06
C ILE A 85 -9.12 -12.77 8.76
N ALA A 86 -9.17 -14.06 8.41
CA ALA A 86 -9.87 -14.52 7.22
C ALA A 86 -11.39 -14.28 7.26
N GLU A 87 -11.97 -14.08 8.45
CA GLU A 87 -13.38 -13.79 8.64
C GLU A 87 -13.70 -12.28 8.64
N LEU A 88 -12.69 -11.41 8.60
CA LEU A 88 -12.88 -9.96 8.56
C LEU A 88 -13.75 -9.56 7.37
N LYS A 89 -14.65 -8.62 7.62
CA LYS A 89 -15.46 -7.97 6.58
C LYS A 89 -14.97 -6.55 6.39
N VAL A 90 -14.59 -6.25 5.16
CA VAL A 90 -14.19 -4.91 4.73
C VAL A 90 -15.17 -4.38 3.70
N PRO A 91 -15.36 -3.05 3.58
CA PRO A 91 -16.29 -2.49 2.62
C PRO A 91 -15.76 -2.63 1.17
N ASP A 92 -16.69 -2.75 0.24
CA ASP A 92 -16.40 -2.65 -1.20
C ASP A 92 -16.23 -1.18 -1.64
N GLU A 93 -16.94 -0.26 -0.98
CA GLU A 93 -16.84 1.19 -1.17
C GLU A 93 -16.69 1.92 0.18
N PRO A 94 -15.62 2.67 0.36
CA PRO A 94 -14.46 2.79 -0.53
C PRO A 94 -13.69 1.46 -0.61
N LEU A 95 -13.16 1.14 -1.81
CA LEU A 95 -12.46 -0.11 -2.06
C LEU A 95 -11.42 -0.39 -0.99
N THR A 96 -11.60 -1.49 -0.29
CA THR A 96 -10.71 -1.93 0.79
C THR A 96 -10.42 -3.41 0.63
N THR A 97 -9.17 -3.79 0.81
CA THR A 97 -8.72 -5.19 0.67
C THR A 97 -7.68 -5.53 1.72
N PHE A 98 -7.57 -6.81 2.05
CA PHE A 98 -6.45 -7.34 2.81
C PHE A 98 -6.03 -8.70 2.27
N ASN A 99 -4.77 -9.07 2.48
CA ASN A 99 -4.24 -10.37 2.07
C ASN A 99 -3.14 -10.83 3.01
N ILE A 100 -3.24 -12.04 3.52
CA ILE A 100 -2.13 -12.72 4.22
C ILE A 100 -1.24 -13.32 3.15
N GLY A 101 -0.16 -12.61 2.82
CA GLY A 101 0.69 -12.95 1.67
C GLY A 101 1.74 -14.01 1.96
N THR A 102 2.29 -14.03 3.18
CA THR A 102 3.29 -15.01 3.58
C THR A 102 3.02 -15.55 4.97
N VAL A 103 3.34 -16.83 5.16
CA VAL A 103 3.27 -17.53 6.45
C VAL A 103 4.50 -18.42 6.58
N ARG A 104 5.22 -18.32 7.69
CA ARG A 104 6.41 -19.13 7.98
C ARG A 104 6.43 -19.50 9.45
N GLY A 105 6.89 -20.71 9.80
CA GLY A 105 7.04 -21.12 11.19
C GLY A 105 7.55 -22.53 11.34
N GLY A 106 8.49 -22.72 12.27
CA GLY A 106 9.09 -24.01 12.57
C GLY A 106 10.17 -24.47 11.59
N THR A 107 10.88 -25.51 11.97
CA THR A 107 12.00 -26.10 11.22
C THR A 107 11.78 -27.58 10.93
N VAL A 108 11.29 -28.35 11.91
CA VAL A 108 11.00 -29.79 11.82
C VAL A 108 9.71 -30.12 12.56
N THR A 109 9.03 -31.17 12.14
CA THR A 109 7.72 -31.58 12.69
C THR A 109 7.77 -32.04 14.16
N THR A 110 8.93 -32.45 14.64
CA THR A 110 9.13 -32.97 16.02
C THR A 110 9.52 -31.86 17.02
N ALA A 111 9.55 -30.60 16.59
CA ALA A 111 9.86 -29.45 17.44
C ALA A 111 8.70 -28.50 17.54
N ILE A 112 8.41 -27.98 18.74
CA ILE A 112 7.59 -26.80 18.96
C ILE A 112 8.40 -25.59 18.45
N PRO A 113 7.87 -24.75 17.55
CA PRO A 113 8.61 -23.62 16.98
C PRO A 113 8.89 -22.54 18.01
N THR A 114 10.08 -21.95 17.92
CA THR A 114 10.47 -20.76 18.71
C THR A 114 9.97 -19.47 18.07
N GLU A 115 9.66 -19.50 16.77
CA GLU A 115 9.20 -18.33 16.03
C GLU A 115 8.25 -18.74 14.90
N SER A 116 7.26 -17.89 14.66
CA SER A 116 6.38 -17.93 13.50
C SER A 116 6.09 -16.53 13.03
N THR A 117 6.12 -16.32 11.72
CA THR A 117 5.91 -14.99 11.11
C THR A 117 4.86 -15.03 10.01
N MET A 118 4.10 -13.96 9.88
CA MET A 118 3.23 -13.73 8.73
C MET A 118 3.30 -12.27 8.28
N SER A 119 3.13 -12.04 6.97
CA SER A 119 3.05 -10.70 6.38
C SER A 119 1.67 -10.50 5.77
N ILE A 120 1.08 -9.33 6.06
CA ILE A 120 -0.26 -8.96 5.62
C ILE A 120 -0.19 -7.63 4.86
N ASP A 121 -0.76 -7.58 3.66
CA ASP A 121 -0.96 -6.36 2.89
C ASP A 121 -2.40 -5.90 3.09
N VAL A 122 -2.58 -4.65 3.53
CA VAL A 122 -3.90 -4.00 3.68
C VAL A 122 -3.93 -2.78 2.79
N ARG A 123 -4.99 -2.61 2.02
CA ARG A 123 -5.15 -1.46 1.11
C ARG A 123 -6.53 -0.84 1.24
N SER A 124 -6.61 0.49 1.12
CA SER A 124 -7.88 1.20 1.06
C SER A 124 -7.75 2.53 0.32
N LEU A 125 -8.85 2.96 -0.31
CA LEU A 125 -9.01 4.34 -0.81
C LEU A 125 -9.34 5.34 0.31
N SER A 126 -9.65 4.87 1.53
CA SER A 126 -9.88 5.68 2.73
C SER A 126 -8.80 5.40 3.77
N ASP A 127 -8.09 6.44 4.18
CA ASP A 127 -7.10 6.30 5.26
C ASP A 127 -7.77 5.91 6.59
N GLU A 128 -8.93 6.47 6.90
CA GLU A 128 -9.69 6.13 8.11
C GLU A 128 -9.99 4.62 8.19
N ILE A 129 -10.48 4.05 7.07
CA ILE A 129 -10.80 2.61 7.01
C ILE A 129 -9.52 1.78 7.04
N LEU A 130 -8.46 2.22 6.37
CA LEU A 130 -7.14 1.57 6.43
C LEU A 130 -6.67 1.43 7.88
N GLN A 131 -6.69 2.52 8.64
CA GLN A 131 -6.28 2.53 10.06
C GLN A 131 -7.19 1.65 10.93
N LYS A 132 -8.48 1.65 10.67
CA LYS A 132 -9.44 0.79 11.37
C LYS A 132 -9.15 -0.69 11.14
N VAL A 133 -8.96 -1.11 9.89
CA VAL A 133 -8.66 -2.52 9.54
C VAL A 133 -7.31 -2.94 10.11
N LYS A 134 -6.28 -2.08 9.98
CA LYS A 134 -4.96 -2.30 10.58
C LYS A 134 -5.05 -2.58 12.08
N LYS A 135 -5.76 -1.72 12.83
CA LYS A 135 -5.95 -1.87 14.27
C LYS A 135 -6.74 -3.12 14.61
N GLU A 136 -7.74 -3.47 13.83
CA GLU A 136 -8.53 -4.68 14.04
C GLU A 136 -7.67 -5.94 13.85
N ILE A 137 -6.83 -5.99 12.79
CA ILE A 137 -5.87 -7.10 12.58
C ILE A 137 -4.90 -7.19 13.75
N GLU A 138 -4.34 -6.08 14.21
CA GLU A 138 -3.45 -6.04 15.38
C GLU A 138 -4.12 -6.65 16.63
N MET A 139 -5.36 -6.23 16.93
CA MET A 139 -6.12 -6.77 18.07
C MET A 139 -6.39 -8.27 17.92
N LEU A 140 -6.70 -8.75 16.72
CA LEU A 140 -6.92 -10.17 16.48
C LEU A 140 -5.63 -10.99 16.68
N CYS A 141 -4.47 -10.46 16.29
CA CYS A 141 -3.18 -11.11 16.53
C CYS A 141 -2.85 -11.19 18.02
N ILE A 142 -3.10 -10.11 18.79
CA ILE A 142 -2.88 -10.09 20.25
C ILE A 142 -3.83 -11.08 20.94
N ARG A 143 -5.11 -11.03 20.59
CA ARG A 143 -6.11 -11.96 21.13
C ARG A 143 -5.79 -13.42 20.84
N ALA A 144 -5.34 -13.75 19.65
CA ALA A 144 -4.93 -15.10 19.27
C ALA A 144 -3.74 -15.60 20.11
N CYS A 145 -2.79 -14.71 20.41
CA CYS A 145 -1.68 -15.00 21.34
C CYS A 145 -2.18 -15.30 22.76
N GLU A 146 -3.08 -14.48 23.27
CA GLU A 146 -3.69 -14.69 24.60
C GLU A 146 -4.49 -15.98 24.67
N GLU A 147 -5.28 -16.30 23.64
CA GLU A 147 -6.05 -17.55 23.56
C GLU A 147 -5.15 -18.79 23.59
N GLU A 148 -4.02 -18.76 22.87
CA GLU A 148 -3.05 -19.86 22.91
C GLU A 148 -2.45 -20.04 24.32
N ASN A 149 -2.02 -18.95 24.92
CA ASN A 149 -1.47 -18.93 26.26
C ASN A 149 -2.49 -19.42 27.33
N THR A 150 -3.76 -19.02 27.18
CA THR A 150 -4.84 -19.42 28.08
C THR A 150 -5.22 -20.89 27.91
N TYR A 151 -5.23 -21.36 26.66
CA TYR A 151 -5.56 -22.77 26.36
C TYR A 151 -4.61 -23.73 27.04
N TRP A 152 -3.30 -23.51 26.95
CA TRP A 152 -2.30 -24.35 27.59
C TRP A 152 -2.12 -24.04 29.08
N ASN A 153 -2.37 -22.81 29.48
CA ASN A 153 -2.23 -22.32 30.86
C ASN A 153 -0.93 -22.79 31.55
N HIS A 154 0.17 -22.80 30.78
CA HIS A 154 1.48 -23.24 31.28
C HIS A 154 1.98 -22.27 32.37
N PRO A 155 2.59 -22.73 33.49
CA PRO A 155 2.95 -21.87 34.61
C PRO A 155 3.99 -20.80 34.30
N THR A 156 4.92 -21.08 33.40
CA THR A 156 6.04 -20.17 33.05
C THR A 156 6.14 -19.83 31.58
N GLU A 157 5.81 -20.77 30.69
CA GLU A 157 6.02 -20.60 29.25
C GLU A 157 4.85 -19.85 28.59
N ARG A 158 5.20 -18.90 27.72
CA ARG A 158 4.24 -18.07 26.99
C ARG A 158 4.73 -17.83 25.56
N VAL A 159 3.76 -17.71 24.67
CA VAL A 159 3.98 -17.10 23.35
C VAL A 159 3.80 -15.59 23.52
N GLN A 160 4.64 -14.82 22.84
CA GLN A 160 4.54 -13.38 22.72
C GLN A 160 4.27 -13.01 21.26
N VAL A 161 3.65 -11.85 21.02
CA VAL A 161 3.39 -11.33 19.68
C VAL A 161 3.95 -9.93 19.53
N ARG A 162 4.60 -9.68 18.40
CA ARG A 162 5.03 -8.36 17.95
C ARG A 162 4.36 -8.06 16.61
N VAL A 163 3.76 -6.89 16.50
CA VAL A 163 3.12 -6.39 15.28
C VAL A 163 3.84 -5.13 14.84
N GLU A 164 4.32 -5.12 13.62
CA GLU A 164 5.03 -4.00 13.02
C GLU A 164 4.38 -3.61 11.70
N CYS A 165 4.47 -2.33 11.31
CA CYS A 165 4.07 -1.84 10.00
C CYS A 165 5.25 -1.07 9.37
N PRO A 166 6.22 -1.77 8.77
CA PRO A 166 7.43 -1.15 8.22
C PRO A 166 7.17 -0.27 7.00
N SER A 167 6.01 -0.39 6.37
CA SER A 167 5.64 0.43 5.22
C SER A 167 4.17 0.82 5.30
N GLU A 168 3.91 2.12 5.31
CA GLU A 168 2.57 2.68 5.35
C GLU A 168 2.47 3.88 4.40
N ARG A 169 1.47 3.84 3.50
CA ARG A 169 1.14 4.91 2.55
C ARG A 169 -0.28 5.37 2.82
N LEU A 170 -0.47 6.68 2.89
CA LEU A 170 -1.79 7.28 3.05
C LEU A 170 -2.61 7.10 1.77
N GLY A 171 -3.90 6.88 1.93
CA GLY A 171 -4.88 6.85 0.86
C GLY A 171 -5.69 8.15 0.82
N GLY A 172 -6.48 8.29 -0.22
CA GLY A 172 -7.41 9.41 -0.34
C GLY A 172 -8.18 9.39 -1.65
N MET A 173 -9.33 10.02 -1.61
CA MET A 173 -10.18 10.21 -2.78
C MET A 173 -10.41 11.69 -3.01
N GLN A 174 -10.61 12.05 -4.26
CA GLN A 174 -11.12 13.36 -4.64
C GLN A 174 -12.31 13.19 -5.60
N PRO A 175 -13.20 14.20 -5.70
CA PRO A 175 -14.34 14.13 -6.58
C PRO A 175 -13.94 13.92 -8.05
N GLU A 176 -14.72 13.13 -8.77
CA GLU A 176 -14.50 12.92 -10.21
C GLU A 176 -14.72 14.19 -11.03
N ASP A 177 -15.51 15.11 -10.50
CA ASP A 177 -15.80 16.45 -11.04
C ASP A 177 -14.86 17.53 -10.51
N ALA A 178 -13.78 17.17 -9.79
CA ALA A 178 -12.75 18.10 -9.40
C ALA A 178 -12.13 18.78 -10.64
N GLU A 179 -11.88 20.08 -10.58
CA GLU A 179 -11.43 20.90 -11.71
C GLU A 179 -10.20 20.29 -12.42
N ILE A 180 -9.21 19.82 -11.65
CA ILE A 180 -8.02 19.18 -12.20
C ILE A 180 -8.34 17.88 -12.97
N VAL A 181 -9.35 17.14 -12.54
CA VAL A 181 -9.77 15.87 -13.18
C VAL A 181 -10.50 16.17 -14.49
N ILE A 182 -11.43 17.14 -14.48
CA ILE A 182 -12.15 17.59 -15.69
C ILE A 182 -11.13 18.13 -16.71
N MET A 183 -10.27 19.04 -16.30
CA MET A 183 -9.22 19.62 -17.15
C MET A 183 -8.32 18.52 -17.75
N ALA A 184 -7.91 17.53 -16.95
CA ALA A 184 -7.11 16.43 -17.46
C ALA A 184 -7.87 15.63 -18.52
N LYS A 185 -9.13 15.26 -18.29
CA LYS A 185 -9.96 14.51 -19.26
C LYS A 185 -10.08 15.28 -20.58
N GLU A 186 -10.36 16.59 -20.55
CA GLU A 186 -10.45 17.41 -21.74
C GLU A 186 -9.13 17.46 -22.52
N ILE A 187 -8.02 17.65 -21.82
CA ILE A 187 -6.69 17.65 -22.46
C ILE A 187 -6.40 16.29 -23.09
N TYR A 188 -6.73 15.15 -22.43
CA TYR A 188 -6.57 13.83 -23.04
C TYR A 188 -7.34 13.74 -24.37
N HIS A 189 -8.60 14.20 -24.41
CA HIS A 189 -9.39 14.18 -25.64
C HIS A 189 -8.83 15.07 -26.75
N MET A 190 -8.24 16.22 -26.40
CA MET A 190 -7.55 17.08 -27.38
C MET A 190 -6.39 16.38 -28.09
N PHE A 191 -5.73 15.40 -27.45
CA PHE A 191 -4.69 14.56 -28.03
C PHE A 191 -5.22 13.27 -28.65
N GLY A 192 -6.55 13.11 -28.79
CA GLY A 192 -7.15 11.88 -29.33
C GLY A 192 -7.00 10.66 -28.43
N VAL A 193 -6.71 10.89 -27.13
CA VAL A 193 -6.51 9.83 -26.14
C VAL A 193 -7.75 9.73 -25.25
N THR A 194 -8.32 8.55 -25.12
CA THR A 194 -9.38 8.29 -24.12
C THR A 194 -8.71 7.91 -22.80
N PRO A 195 -8.92 8.66 -21.73
CA PRO A 195 -8.28 8.35 -20.46
C PRO A 195 -8.78 7.02 -19.89
N MET A 196 -7.84 6.14 -19.50
CA MET A 196 -8.13 4.93 -18.76
C MET A 196 -8.06 5.27 -17.27
N ILE A 197 -9.23 5.44 -16.67
CA ILE A 197 -9.39 5.76 -15.25
C ILE A 197 -9.44 4.45 -14.46
N SER A 198 -8.55 4.27 -13.52
CA SER A 198 -8.65 3.18 -12.54
C SER A 198 -9.25 3.69 -11.23
N LYS A 199 -9.70 2.75 -10.39
CA LYS A 199 -10.24 3.07 -9.05
C LYS A 199 -9.22 3.77 -8.15
N GLY A 200 -7.91 3.66 -8.45
CA GLY A 200 -6.81 4.35 -7.78
C GLY A 200 -5.46 3.69 -8.05
N ALA A 201 -4.41 4.41 -7.76
CA ALA A 201 -3.03 3.94 -7.86
C ALA A 201 -2.25 4.34 -6.60
N SER A 202 -1.07 3.77 -6.41
CA SER A 202 -0.16 4.18 -5.36
C SER A 202 1.07 4.80 -6.01
N THR A 203 1.19 6.11 -5.96
CA THR A 203 2.23 6.94 -6.59
C THR A 203 2.62 8.09 -5.67
N ASP A 204 3.53 8.95 -6.08
CA ASP A 204 3.86 10.18 -5.36
C ASP A 204 2.64 11.11 -5.16
N ALA A 205 1.57 10.96 -5.95
CA ALA A 205 0.32 11.68 -5.78
C ALA A 205 -0.44 11.30 -4.48
N ASN A 206 -0.12 10.17 -3.86
CA ASN A 206 -0.74 9.77 -2.59
C ASN A 206 -0.60 10.85 -1.52
N ILE A 207 0.57 11.46 -1.43
CA ILE A 207 0.86 12.44 -0.38
C ILE A 207 -0.03 13.69 -0.53
N PRO A 208 -0.02 14.41 -1.67
CA PRO A 208 -0.86 15.59 -1.79
C PRO A 208 -2.37 15.27 -1.81
N ILE A 209 -2.80 14.14 -2.37
CA ILE A 209 -4.22 13.73 -2.30
C ILE A 209 -4.65 13.53 -0.84
N SER A 210 -3.83 12.87 0.00
CA SER A 210 -4.14 12.70 1.42
C SER A 210 -4.17 14.02 2.21
N MET A 211 -3.56 15.06 1.67
CA MET A 211 -3.57 16.43 2.24
C MET A 211 -4.71 17.30 1.68
N GLY A 212 -5.56 16.75 0.81
CA GLY A 212 -6.64 17.49 0.15
C GLY A 212 -6.16 18.45 -0.96
N ILE A 213 -4.93 18.29 -1.45
CA ILE A 213 -4.40 19.07 -2.56
C ILE A 213 -4.86 18.43 -3.88
N PRO A 214 -5.50 19.18 -4.79
CA PRO A 214 -5.92 18.68 -6.11
C PRO A 214 -4.74 18.01 -6.84
N SER A 215 -4.84 16.72 -7.13
CA SER A 215 -3.70 15.98 -7.65
C SER A 215 -4.13 14.83 -8.56
N ILE A 216 -3.31 14.55 -9.57
CA ILE A 216 -3.50 13.43 -10.48
C ILE A 216 -2.17 12.71 -10.73
N ALA A 217 -2.26 11.44 -11.11
CA ALA A 217 -1.12 10.72 -11.68
C ALA A 217 -1.42 10.36 -13.14
N VAL A 218 -0.46 10.63 -14.01
CA VAL A 218 -0.58 10.50 -15.47
C VAL A 218 0.60 9.71 -16.04
N GLY A 219 0.36 8.97 -17.11
CA GLY A 219 1.43 8.26 -17.80
C GLY A 219 2.35 9.19 -18.58
N ARG A 220 3.60 8.77 -18.74
CA ARG A 220 4.63 9.49 -19.55
C ARG A 220 4.54 9.24 -21.05
N GLY A 221 3.76 8.21 -21.47
CA GLY A 221 3.72 7.71 -22.84
C GLY A 221 4.71 6.56 -23.09
N GLY A 222 4.58 5.92 -24.26
CA GLY A 222 5.25 4.66 -24.54
C GLY A 222 4.63 3.48 -23.81
N PHE A 223 5.35 2.37 -23.68
CA PHE A 223 4.92 1.23 -22.88
C PHE A 223 6.11 0.48 -22.28
N ILE A 224 5.84 -0.26 -21.22
CA ILE A 224 6.83 -1.10 -20.52
C ILE A 224 6.42 -2.56 -20.68
N GLU A 225 7.40 -3.39 -21.04
CA GLU A 225 7.31 -4.85 -20.94
C GLU A 225 8.08 -5.34 -19.70
N HIS A 226 7.57 -6.41 -19.09
CA HIS A 226 8.18 -7.04 -17.90
C HIS A 226 8.46 -6.08 -16.75
N GLY A 227 7.60 -5.07 -16.54
CA GLY A 227 7.76 -4.08 -15.47
C GLY A 227 8.08 -4.70 -14.12
N HIS A 228 8.97 -4.05 -13.34
CA HIS A 228 9.46 -4.50 -12.03
C HIS A 228 10.27 -5.82 -12.04
N THR A 229 10.82 -6.21 -13.18
CA THR A 229 11.73 -7.35 -13.31
C THR A 229 13.08 -6.94 -13.86
N LEU A 230 14.08 -7.85 -13.80
CA LEU A 230 15.39 -7.61 -14.41
C LEU A 230 15.36 -7.56 -15.95
N ASN A 231 14.24 -7.96 -16.55
CA ASN A 231 14.02 -7.94 -18.01
C ASN A 231 13.11 -6.78 -18.42
N GLU A 232 12.94 -5.77 -17.58
CA GLU A 232 12.13 -4.60 -17.89
C GLU A 232 12.69 -3.85 -19.10
N VAL A 233 11.83 -3.61 -20.08
CA VAL A 233 12.16 -2.86 -21.31
C VAL A 233 11.14 -1.75 -21.51
N TYR A 234 11.62 -0.54 -21.75
CA TYR A 234 10.78 0.59 -22.14
C TYR A 234 10.80 0.80 -23.64
N HIS A 235 9.64 0.88 -24.25
CA HIS A 235 9.44 1.18 -25.66
C HIS A 235 8.89 2.60 -25.83
N PRO A 236 9.64 3.51 -26.48
CA PRO A 236 9.25 4.92 -26.60
C PRO A 236 8.24 5.19 -27.71
N LYS A 237 7.60 4.15 -28.29
CA LYS A 237 6.61 4.34 -29.33
C LYS A 237 5.49 5.27 -28.86
N ASP A 238 5.22 6.33 -29.61
CA ASP A 238 4.20 7.35 -29.32
C ASP A 238 4.38 8.08 -27.97
N ALA A 239 5.55 7.97 -27.34
CA ALA A 239 5.85 8.62 -26.05
C ALA A 239 5.71 10.16 -26.13
N TYR A 240 5.96 10.75 -27.31
CA TYR A 240 5.82 12.20 -27.54
C TYR A 240 4.41 12.72 -27.25
N ILE A 241 3.36 11.91 -27.45
CA ILE A 241 1.98 12.24 -27.13
C ILE A 241 1.84 12.49 -25.62
N GLY A 242 2.40 11.59 -24.80
CA GLY A 242 2.42 11.75 -23.33
C GLY A 242 3.15 13.02 -22.89
N VAL A 243 4.31 13.30 -23.51
CA VAL A 243 5.11 14.51 -23.22
C VAL A 243 4.33 15.78 -23.54
N GLN A 244 3.75 15.86 -24.74
CA GLN A 244 2.97 17.05 -25.19
C GLN A 244 1.73 17.26 -24.34
N ARG A 245 1.00 16.18 -24.01
CA ARG A 245 -0.17 16.22 -23.14
C ARG A 245 0.21 16.71 -21.74
N ASN A 246 1.30 16.19 -21.15
CA ASN A 246 1.74 16.59 -19.81
C ASN A 246 2.23 18.04 -19.80
N PHE A 247 2.84 18.53 -20.91
CA PHE A 247 3.18 19.95 -21.07
C PHE A 247 1.91 20.82 -21.11
N MET A 248 0.86 20.40 -21.83
CA MET A 248 -0.41 21.11 -21.87
C MET A 248 -1.09 21.17 -20.51
N LEU A 249 -1.07 20.06 -19.74
CA LEU A 249 -1.56 20.03 -18.36
C LEU A 249 -0.83 21.04 -17.47
N MET A 250 0.50 21.08 -17.56
CA MET A 250 1.30 22.05 -16.82
C MET A 250 0.95 23.49 -17.21
N ALA A 251 0.81 23.78 -18.49
CA ALA A 251 0.44 25.10 -18.98
C ALA A 251 -0.95 25.52 -18.47
N ALA A 252 -1.94 24.64 -18.56
CA ALA A 252 -3.30 24.91 -18.11
C ALA A 252 -3.40 25.15 -16.58
N LEU A 253 -2.64 24.39 -15.77
CA LEU A 253 -2.60 24.55 -14.31
C LEU A 253 -1.78 25.76 -13.85
N SER A 254 -1.02 26.38 -14.73
CA SER A 254 -0.18 27.55 -14.41
C SER A 254 -0.88 28.89 -14.70
N TRP A 255 -2.02 28.86 -15.35
CA TRP A 255 -2.86 30.05 -15.61
C TRP A 255 -3.79 30.28 -14.41
#